data_d8efbf1a7543c11fcca9896309a69575
#
_entry.id   d8efbf1a7543c11fcca9896309a69575
#
_cell.length_a   1.000
_cell.length_b   1.000
_cell.length_c   1.000
_cell.angle_alpha   90.00
_cell.angle_beta   90.00
_cell.angle_gamma   90.00
#
_symmetry.space_group_name_H-M   'P 1'
#
loop_
_entity.id
_entity.type
_entity.pdbx_description
1 polymer ?
#
loop_
_entity_poly.entity_id
_entity_poly.type
_entity_poly.pdbx_seq_one_letter_code
_entity_poly.pdbx_strand_id
1 'polypeptide(L)'
;MLNLKFQERRFTTRKKLNGLMPGKVMLGANEIKVRPVDIGRDGLGVVTNEPLREGDRLQLHTAFGVILLEVMWSKKDLGKQDLFRFGLITTDPKDNLEEVFKNAGCLK
;
A
#
# COMPACT_ATOMS: atom_id res chain seq x y z
N MET A 1 6.28 15.36 -19.83
CA MET A 1 7.23 14.32 -20.21
C MET A 1 7.54 13.40 -19.07
N LEU A 2 8.06 13.93 -17.99
CA LEU A 2 8.35 13.12 -16.83
C LEU A 2 7.09 12.46 -16.28
N ASN A 3 5.98 13.17 -16.33
CA ASN A 3 4.73 12.63 -15.82
C ASN A 3 4.25 11.43 -16.60
N LEU A 4 4.44 11.45 -17.90
CA LEU A 4 4.04 10.32 -18.73
C LEU A 4 4.85 9.08 -18.38
N LYS A 5 6.13 9.23 -18.22
CA LYS A 5 6.99 8.14 -17.84
C LYS A 5 6.58 7.53 -16.52
N PHE A 6 6.30 8.39 -15.59
CA PHE A 6 5.89 7.97 -14.27
C PHE A 6 4.56 7.23 -14.33
N GLN A 7 3.63 7.73 -15.10
CA GLN A 7 2.34 7.08 -15.26
C GLN A 7 2.46 5.72 -15.93
N GLU A 8 3.33 5.61 -16.91
CA GLU A 8 3.56 4.34 -17.58
C GLU A 8 4.02 3.28 -16.59
N ARG A 9 4.94 3.62 -15.71
CA ARG A 9 5.39 2.66 -14.71
C ARG A 9 4.25 2.21 -13.81
N ARG A 10 3.37 3.14 -13.44
CA ARG A 10 2.25 2.80 -12.59
C ARG A 10 1.32 1.80 -13.24
N PHE A 11 1.08 1.96 -14.53
CA PHE A 11 0.16 1.07 -15.22
C PHE A 11 0.81 -0.25 -15.61
N THR A 12 2.07 -0.21 -15.98
CA THR A 12 2.72 -1.41 -16.49
C THR A 12 3.15 -2.37 -15.39
N THR A 13 3.28 -1.89 -14.15
CA THR A 13 3.73 -2.74 -13.04
C THR A 13 2.58 -3.25 -12.18
N ARG A 14 1.35 -2.95 -12.55
CA ARG A 14 0.21 -3.35 -11.74
C ARG A 14 0.02 -4.87 -11.74
N LYS A 15 -0.16 -5.43 -10.56
CA LYS A 15 -0.39 -6.85 -10.36
C LYS A 15 -1.75 -7.07 -9.73
N LYS A 16 -2.32 -8.24 -9.97
CA LYS A 16 -3.60 -8.59 -9.36
C LYS A 16 -3.41 -9.02 -7.93
N LEU A 17 -4.32 -8.59 -7.08
CA LEU A 17 -4.29 -8.90 -5.66
C LEU A 17 -5.43 -9.83 -5.29
N ASN A 18 -5.23 -10.60 -4.22
CA ASN A 18 -6.29 -11.47 -3.71
C ASN A 18 -6.98 -10.89 -2.47
N GLY A 19 -6.70 -9.63 -2.16
CA GLY A 19 -7.34 -8.94 -1.05
C GLY A 19 -6.69 -9.16 0.30
N LEU A 20 -5.57 -9.86 0.34
CA LEU A 20 -4.87 -10.15 1.59
C LEU A 20 -3.63 -9.28 1.73
N MET A 21 -3.33 -8.93 2.98
CA MET A 21 -2.09 -8.23 3.31
C MET A 21 -1.05 -9.24 3.77
N PRO A 22 0.23 -9.02 3.47
CA PRO A 22 1.28 -9.96 3.88
C PRO A 22 1.67 -9.87 5.34
N GLY A 23 0.95 -9.11 6.13
CA GLY A 23 1.24 -8.97 7.54
C GLY A 23 0.40 -7.89 8.17
N LYS A 24 0.77 -7.49 9.38
CA LYS A 24 0.03 -6.50 10.13
C LYS A 24 0.51 -5.09 9.77
N VAL A 25 -0.44 -4.17 9.64
CA VAL A 25 -0.11 -2.77 9.41
C VAL A 25 -0.29 -2.03 10.73
N MET A 26 0.78 -1.34 11.14
CA MET A 26 0.79 -0.64 12.41
C MET A 26 0.98 0.86 12.20
N LEU A 27 0.22 1.64 12.96
CA LEU A 27 0.42 3.07 13.09
C LEU A 27 0.81 3.30 14.54
N GLY A 28 2.11 3.45 14.79
CA GLY A 28 2.60 3.46 16.16
C GLY A 28 2.30 2.13 16.85
N ALA A 29 1.61 2.18 17.97
CA ALA A 29 1.24 0.98 18.73
C ALA A 29 -0.09 0.38 18.30
N ASN A 30 -0.77 1.01 17.34
CA ASN A 30 -2.13 0.59 16.94
C ASN A 30 -2.08 -0.20 15.65
N GLU A 31 -2.69 -1.36 15.65
CA GLU A 31 -2.90 -2.10 14.42
C GLU A 31 -4.09 -1.50 13.68
N ILE A 32 -3.91 -1.27 12.38
CA ILE A 32 -5.02 -0.78 11.55
C ILE A 32 -5.35 -1.82 10.50
N LYS A 33 -6.62 -1.88 10.16
CA LYS A 33 -7.11 -2.84 9.17
C LYS A 33 -7.25 -2.12 7.84
N VAL A 34 -6.53 -2.63 6.85
CA VAL A 34 -6.57 -2.07 5.50
C VAL A 34 -6.76 -3.20 4.51
N ARG A 35 -7.35 -2.87 3.36
CA ARG A 35 -7.51 -3.82 2.27
C ARG A 35 -6.72 -3.30 1.07
N PRO A 36 -5.82 -4.10 0.50
CA PRO A 36 -5.05 -3.66 -0.66
C PRO A 36 -5.93 -3.69 -1.91
N VAL A 37 -5.79 -2.65 -2.75
CA VAL A 37 -6.57 -2.56 -3.99
C VAL A 37 -5.69 -2.51 -5.22
N ASP A 38 -4.46 -2.00 -5.12
CA ASP A 38 -3.51 -2.09 -6.21
C ASP A 38 -2.10 -2.03 -5.65
N ILE A 39 -1.14 -2.48 -6.44
CA ILE A 39 0.23 -2.59 -5.97
C ILE A 39 1.20 -2.35 -7.13
N GLY A 40 2.29 -1.69 -6.83
CA GLY A 40 3.47 -1.60 -7.66
C GLY A 40 4.68 -1.94 -6.81
N ARG A 41 5.84 -1.79 -7.39
CA ARG A 41 7.08 -2.10 -6.68
C ARG A 41 7.25 -1.24 -5.42
N ASP A 42 6.98 0.05 -5.55
CA ASP A 42 7.27 1.02 -4.49
C ASP A 42 6.02 1.57 -3.84
N GLY A 43 4.86 1.17 -4.30
CA GLY A 43 3.61 1.77 -3.84
C GLY A 43 2.51 0.77 -3.66
N LEU A 44 1.57 1.13 -2.80
CA LEU A 44 0.45 0.27 -2.44
C LEU A 44 -0.77 1.14 -2.25
N GLY A 45 -1.84 0.84 -2.99
CA GLY A 45 -3.13 1.48 -2.74
C GLY A 45 -3.92 0.62 -1.78
N VAL A 46 -4.50 1.24 -0.77
CA VAL A 46 -5.33 0.54 0.21
C VAL A 46 -6.62 1.29 0.43
N VAL A 47 -7.61 0.55 0.93
CA VAL A 47 -8.89 1.10 1.36
C VAL A 47 -9.04 0.78 2.83
N THR A 48 -9.48 1.77 3.61
CA THR A 48 -9.68 1.58 5.04
C THR A 48 -10.60 2.65 5.58
N ASN A 49 -11.26 2.37 6.71
CA ASN A 49 -12.03 3.39 7.43
C ASN A 49 -11.21 4.03 8.54
N GLU A 50 -9.93 3.74 8.63
CA GLU A 50 -9.05 4.35 9.63
C GLU A 50 -8.73 5.78 9.25
N PRO A 51 -8.59 6.68 10.22
CA PRO A 51 -8.37 8.11 9.94
C PRO A 51 -6.89 8.41 9.70
N LEU A 52 -6.37 7.93 8.57
CA LEU A 52 -4.99 8.21 8.19
C LEU A 52 -4.88 9.59 7.54
N ARG A 53 -3.69 10.16 7.62
CA ARG A 53 -3.39 11.46 7.02
C ARG A 53 -2.14 11.37 6.16
N GLU A 54 -2.05 12.26 5.18
CA GLU A 54 -0.83 12.36 4.39
C GLU A 54 0.35 12.65 5.31
N GLY A 55 1.44 11.95 5.07
CA GLY A 55 2.61 12.05 5.91
C GLY A 55 2.68 11.04 7.04
N ASP A 56 1.58 10.39 7.37
CA ASP A 56 1.60 9.34 8.38
C ASP A 56 2.53 8.22 7.97
N ARG A 57 3.28 7.70 8.94
CA ARG A 57 4.20 6.60 8.70
C ARG A 57 3.65 5.33 9.30
N LEU A 58 3.60 4.31 8.48
CA LEU A 58 3.06 3.03 8.86
C LEU A 58 4.17 1.98 8.82
N GLN A 59 3.97 0.90 9.54
CA GLN A 59 4.88 -0.23 9.53
C GLN A 59 4.11 -1.46 9.09
N LEU A 60 4.62 -2.13 8.07
CA LEU A 60 4.05 -3.41 7.63
C LEU A 60 4.94 -4.51 8.18
N HIS A 61 4.41 -5.24 9.15
CA HIS A 61 5.15 -6.32 9.81
C HIS A 61 4.85 -7.63 9.09
N THR A 62 5.84 -8.13 8.35
CA THR A 62 5.70 -9.38 7.61
C THR A 62 6.54 -10.47 8.24
N ALA A 63 6.38 -11.69 7.76
CA ALA A 63 7.21 -12.80 8.21
C ALA A 63 8.68 -12.61 7.86
N PHE A 64 8.98 -11.71 6.93
CA PHE A 64 10.35 -11.49 6.45
C PHE A 64 10.96 -10.20 6.97
N GLY A 65 10.23 -9.44 7.77
CA GLY A 65 10.73 -8.20 8.32
C GLY A 65 9.71 -7.09 8.26
N VAL A 66 10.14 -5.89 8.62
CA VAL A 66 9.28 -4.72 8.70
C VAL A 66 9.56 -3.81 7.53
N ILE A 67 8.49 -3.38 6.84
CA ILE A 67 8.60 -2.41 5.75
C ILE A 67 7.97 -1.11 6.22
N LEU A 68 8.70 -0.02 6.07
CA LEU A 68 8.20 1.29 6.43
C LEU A 68 7.49 1.91 5.24
N LEU A 69 6.30 2.43 5.49
CA LEU A 69 5.45 3.03 4.46
C LEU A 69 5.05 4.42 4.91
N GLU A 70 4.79 5.28 3.94
CA GLU A 70 4.32 6.63 4.21
C GLU A 70 3.08 6.90 3.36
N VAL A 71 2.09 7.56 3.97
CA VAL A 71 0.87 7.93 3.27
C VAL A 71 1.16 9.14 2.38
N MET A 72 1.01 8.96 1.07
CA MET A 72 1.32 10.00 0.09
C MET A 72 0.08 10.79 -0.33
N TRP A 73 -1.07 10.13 -0.38
CA TRP A 73 -2.31 10.81 -0.74
C TRP A 73 -3.48 10.05 -0.15
N SER A 74 -4.58 10.77 -0.05
CA SER A 74 -5.84 10.17 0.40
C SER A 74 -6.97 10.70 -0.45
N LYS A 75 -8.00 9.89 -0.65
CA LYS A 75 -9.25 10.38 -1.21
C LYS A 75 -10.39 9.48 -0.78
N LYS A 76 -11.59 10.06 -0.78
CA LYS A 76 -12.77 9.32 -0.40
C LYS A 76 -13.09 8.26 -1.43
N ASP A 77 -13.42 7.07 -0.98
CA ASP A 77 -13.85 6.01 -1.87
C ASP A 77 -15.30 6.24 -2.25
N LEU A 78 -15.55 6.49 -3.53
CA LEU A 78 -16.87 6.86 -4.00
C LEU A 78 -17.90 5.75 -3.84
N GLY A 79 -17.46 4.50 -3.76
CA GLY A 79 -18.38 3.39 -3.65
C GLY A 79 -18.80 3.04 -2.24
N LYS A 80 -18.15 3.60 -1.23
CA LYS A 80 -18.40 3.25 0.16
C LYS A 80 -18.41 4.49 1.02
N GLN A 81 -19.38 4.58 1.92
CA GLN A 81 -19.55 5.80 2.69
C GLN A 81 -18.44 6.08 3.69
N ASP A 82 -17.98 5.08 4.40
CA ASP A 82 -17.05 5.30 5.48
C ASP A 82 -15.63 4.84 5.13
N LEU A 83 -15.34 4.68 3.84
CA LEU A 83 -14.04 4.23 3.41
C LEU A 83 -13.30 5.33 2.69
N PHE A 84 -11.98 5.32 2.88
CA PHE A 84 -11.06 6.20 2.19
C PHE A 84 -10.02 5.36 1.49
N ARG A 85 -9.56 5.85 0.36
CA ARG A 85 -8.47 5.22 -0.37
C ARG A 85 -7.20 5.99 -0.10
N PHE A 86 -6.13 5.28 0.22
CA PHE A 86 -4.84 5.88 0.51
C PHE A 86 -3.78 5.29 -0.40
N GLY A 87 -2.86 6.14 -0.83
CA GLY A 87 -1.67 5.70 -1.53
C GLY A 87 -0.50 5.69 -0.58
N LEU A 88 0.14 4.54 -0.43
CA LEU A 88 1.29 4.35 0.44
C LEU A 88 2.53 4.11 -0.41
N ILE A 89 3.68 4.61 0.04
CA ILE A 89 4.94 4.32 -0.63
C ILE A 89 5.94 3.78 0.38
N THR A 90 6.88 2.98 -0.12
CA THR A 90 8.01 2.55 0.70
C THR A 90 8.95 3.72 0.90
N THR A 91 9.54 3.81 2.09
CA THR A 91 10.52 4.85 2.39
C THR A 91 11.94 4.40 2.08
N ASP A 92 12.16 3.10 1.92
CA ASP A 92 13.47 2.54 1.61
C ASP A 92 13.43 2.00 0.17
N PRO A 93 14.29 2.52 -0.73
CA PRO A 93 14.28 2.07 -2.12
C PRO A 93 14.65 0.59 -2.30
N LYS A 94 15.19 -0.05 -1.29
CA LYS A 94 15.49 -1.48 -1.36
C LYS A 94 14.26 -2.35 -1.24
N ASP A 95 13.19 -1.82 -0.65
CA ASP A 95 11.98 -2.60 -0.45
C ASP A 95 11.20 -2.72 -1.76
N ASN A 96 10.76 -3.94 -2.04
CA ASN A 96 9.99 -4.25 -3.23
C ASN A 96 8.68 -4.89 -2.79
N LEU A 97 7.61 -4.10 -2.80
CA LEU A 97 6.32 -4.57 -2.32
C LEU A 97 5.76 -5.71 -3.15
N GLU A 98 6.00 -5.69 -4.45
CA GLU A 98 5.52 -6.78 -5.30
C GLU A 98 6.12 -8.11 -4.88
N GLU A 99 7.41 -8.13 -4.58
CA GLU A 99 8.06 -9.35 -4.11
C GLU A 99 7.52 -9.79 -2.77
N VAL A 100 7.33 -8.83 -1.86
CA VAL A 100 6.82 -9.15 -0.53
C VAL A 100 5.44 -9.78 -0.63
N PHE A 101 4.56 -9.19 -1.43
CA PHE A 101 3.22 -9.73 -1.62
C PHE A 101 3.25 -11.08 -2.32
N LYS A 102 4.12 -11.23 -3.31
CA LYS A 102 4.26 -12.49 -4.03
C LYS A 102 4.72 -13.60 -3.10
N ASN A 103 5.76 -13.33 -2.31
CA ASN A 103 6.33 -14.34 -1.42
C ASN A 103 5.39 -14.73 -0.30
N ALA A 104 4.47 -13.85 0.06
CA ALA A 104 3.48 -14.13 1.08
C ALA A 104 2.19 -14.75 0.53
N GLY A 105 2.14 -14.99 -0.78
CA GLY A 105 0.95 -15.58 -1.39
C GLY A 105 -0.21 -14.60 -1.55
N CYS A 106 0.09 -13.30 -1.62
CA CYS A 106 -0.95 -12.27 -1.72
C CYS A 106 -1.19 -11.77 -3.15
N LEU A 107 -0.46 -12.28 -4.12
CA LEU A 107 -0.70 -11.98 -5.53
C LEU A 107 -1.35 -13.18 -6.21
N LYS A 108 -2.17 -12.89 -7.20
CA LYS A 108 -2.77 -13.94 -8.02
C LYS A 108 -1.88 -14.32 -9.18
#